data_36de2f92e3b4ef329bbf86c37cf12e0c
#
_entry.id   36de2f92e3b4ef329bbf86c37cf12e0c
#
_cell.length_a   1.000
_cell.length_b   1.000
_cell.length_c   1.000
_cell.angle_alpha   90.00
_cell.angle_beta   90.00
_cell.angle_gamma   90.00
#
_symmetry.space_group_name_H-M   'P 1'
#
loop_
_entity.id
_entity.type
_entity.pdbx_description
1 polymer ?
#
loop_
_entity_poly.entity_id
_entity_poly.type
_entity_poly.pdbx_seq_one_letter_code
_entity_poly.pdbx_strand_id
1 'polypeptide(L)'
;AMMILASKWIEFLLSNSTEQKRFLSNTYGNAGQERIKLIIQTLQKFIDTLGDKHVFITRCPGRINLRGMHIDTHGGFLNLMTIEQELVLIGHPRDDDKFCIYNLETKHKPFLSSFRSLQKEYPLQSSWKDICHHAQNRTDTSSHWHQYIIGTLLRFAQQTKRPLTTGIEVVVGGDIPEGSALSSSHDLCIVLLQALMYN
;
A
#
# COMPACT_ATOMS: atom_id res chain seq x y z
N ALA A 1 6.07 15.81 -5.31
CA ALA A 1 5.14 16.20 -4.22
C ALA A 1 5.93 16.56 -2.98
N MET A 2 5.50 17.56 -2.23
CA MET A 2 6.20 18.01 -1.03
C MET A 2 5.85 17.06 0.11
N MET A 3 6.87 16.39 0.69
CA MET A 3 6.71 15.62 1.93
C MET A 3 6.76 16.58 3.13
N ILE A 4 5.89 16.37 4.09
CA ILE A 4 5.86 17.13 5.36
C ILE A 4 5.87 16.15 6.53
N LEU A 5 6.19 16.64 7.74
CA LEU A 5 6.20 15.82 8.95
C LEU A 5 4.84 15.15 9.17
N ALA A 6 4.84 13.91 9.64
CA ALA A 6 3.61 13.17 9.92
C ALA A 6 2.74 13.89 10.95
N SER A 7 3.34 14.51 11.98
CA SER A 7 2.65 15.37 12.96
C SER A 7 1.97 16.57 12.31
N LYS A 8 2.60 17.19 11.31
CA LYS A 8 2.01 18.32 10.58
C LYS A 8 0.83 17.91 9.70
N TRP A 9 0.84 16.70 9.17
CA TRP A 9 -0.33 16.14 8.51
C TRP A 9 -1.51 16.01 9.47
N ILE A 10 -1.27 15.50 10.70
CA ILE A 10 -2.32 15.39 11.73
C ILE A 10 -2.86 16.77 12.10
N GLU A 11 -1.99 17.74 12.36
CA GLU A 11 -2.41 19.13 12.65
C GLU A 11 -3.27 19.70 11.52
N PHE A 12 -2.85 19.51 10.26
CA PHE A 12 -3.60 19.98 9.09
C PHE A 12 -4.98 19.32 9.00
N LEU A 13 -5.04 17.98 9.16
CA LEU A 13 -6.30 17.23 9.06
C LEU A 13 -7.29 17.59 10.19
N LEU A 14 -6.80 18.06 11.34
CA LEU A 14 -7.63 18.50 12.47
C LEU A 14 -7.91 20.02 12.49
N SER A 15 -7.33 20.79 11.57
CA SER A 15 -7.35 22.26 11.66
C SER A 15 -8.71 22.91 11.40
N ASN A 16 -9.67 22.20 10.78
CA ASN A 16 -10.93 22.78 10.31
C ASN A 16 -10.76 24.05 9.43
N SER A 17 -9.56 24.25 8.87
CA SER A 17 -9.25 25.39 8.03
C SER A 17 -9.98 25.30 6.67
N THR A 18 -10.05 26.41 5.96
CA THR A 18 -10.62 26.46 4.62
C THR A 18 -9.84 25.55 3.66
N GLU A 19 -8.53 25.52 3.81
CA GLU A 19 -7.63 24.65 3.02
C GLU A 19 -7.89 23.18 3.30
N GLN A 20 -8.06 22.79 4.56
CA GLN A 20 -8.40 21.43 4.97
C GLN A 20 -9.76 21.02 4.39
N LYS A 21 -10.78 21.84 4.49
CA LYS A 21 -12.11 21.56 3.93
C LYS A 21 -12.06 21.40 2.42
N ARG A 22 -11.31 22.27 1.73
CA ARG A 22 -11.09 22.18 0.27
C ARG A 22 -10.36 20.90 -0.11
N PHE A 23 -9.32 20.54 0.64
CA PHE A 23 -8.58 19.29 0.42
C PHE A 23 -9.50 18.07 0.56
N LEU A 24 -10.30 18.00 1.62
CA LEU A 24 -11.20 16.89 1.87
C LEU A 24 -12.31 16.81 0.82
N SER A 25 -12.91 17.93 0.46
CA SER A 25 -13.95 17.98 -0.58
C SER A 25 -13.41 17.52 -1.94
N ASN A 26 -12.20 17.94 -2.31
CA ASN A 26 -11.57 17.53 -3.57
C ASN A 26 -11.17 16.03 -3.57
N THR A 27 -10.87 15.47 -2.39
CA THR A 27 -10.38 14.09 -2.28
C THR A 27 -11.52 13.09 -2.09
N TYR A 28 -12.51 13.45 -1.28
CA TYR A 28 -13.55 12.55 -0.78
C TYR A 28 -14.98 13.05 -1.02
N GLY A 29 -15.15 14.21 -1.61
CA GLY A 29 -16.48 14.82 -1.71
C GLY A 29 -17.11 15.06 -0.35
N ASN A 30 -18.34 14.58 -0.15
CA ASN A 30 -19.09 14.79 1.10
C ASN A 30 -18.62 13.89 2.27
N ALA A 31 -17.90 12.79 1.99
CA ALA A 31 -17.44 11.83 3.00
C ALA A 31 -16.16 12.25 3.73
N GLY A 32 -15.57 13.41 3.40
CA GLY A 32 -14.25 13.82 3.85
C GLY A 32 -14.03 13.77 5.36
N GLN A 33 -15.00 14.19 6.16
CA GLN A 33 -14.86 14.20 7.61
C GLN A 33 -14.81 12.81 8.24
N GLU A 34 -15.49 11.83 7.68
CA GLU A 34 -15.48 10.46 8.16
C GLU A 34 -14.17 9.76 7.81
N ARG A 35 -13.59 10.11 6.65
CA ARG A 35 -12.35 9.50 6.15
C ARG A 35 -11.08 9.94 6.89
N ILE A 36 -11.08 11.12 7.51
CA ILE A 36 -9.92 11.64 8.27
C ILE A 36 -9.46 10.67 9.36
N LYS A 37 -10.38 9.99 10.01
CA LYS A 37 -10.08 9.12 11.16
C LYS A 37 -9.07 8.02 10.78
N LEU A 38 -9.28 7.35 9.65
CA LEU A 38 -8.36 6.31 9.17
C LEU A 38 -6.97 6.88 8.91
N ILE A 39 -6.89 8.03 8.23
CA ILE A 39 -5.60 8.67 7.92
C ILE A 39 -4.86 9.05 9.20
N ILE A 40 -5.55 9.68 10.15
CA ILE A 40 -4.95 10.10 11.44
C ILE A 40 -4.47 8.90 12.24
N GLN A 41 -5.25 7.82 12.33
CA GLN A 41 -4.85 6.60 13.02
C GLN A 41 -3.59 5.98 12.39
N THR A 42 -3.51 5.98 11.05
CA THR A 42 -2.36 5.45 10.33
C THR A 42 -1.13 6.33 10.51
N LEU A 43 -1.27 7.67 10.48
CA LEU A 43 -0.21 8.62 10.78
C LEU A 43 0.30 8.48 12.22
N GLN A 44 -0.60 8.37 13.19
CA GLN A 44 -0.22 8.18 14.59
C GLN A 44 0.55 6.87 14.78
N LYS A 45 0.07 5.78 14.16
CA LYS A 45 0.80 4.49 14.19
C LYS A 45 2.17 4.61 13.54
N PHE A 46 2.31 5.40 12.47
CA PHE A 46 3.60 5.66 11.83
C PHE A 46 4.54 6.38 12.81
N ILE A 47 4.09 7.45 13.47
CA ILE A 47 4.88 8.20 14.46
C ILE A 47 5.31 7.30 15.62
N ASP A 48 4.39 6.51 16.15
CA ASP A 48 4.66 5.62 17.29
C ASP A 48 5.65 4.51 16.96
N THR A 49 5.68 4.06 15.70
CA THR A 49 6.51 2.93 15.26
C THR A 49 7.86 3.37 14.68
N LEU A 50 7.87 4.46 13.92
CA LEU A 50 9.00 4.88 13.08
C LEU A 50 9.53 6.29 13.40
N GLY A 51 8.84 7.02 14.28
CA GLY A 51 9.16 8.40 14.62
C GLY A 51 8.48 9.42 13.69
N ASP A 52 8.53 10.70 14.10
CA ASP A 52 7.96 11.80 13.32
C ASP A 52 8.91 12.19 12.19
N LYS A 53 8.57 11.81 10.99
CA LYS A 53 9.37 12.00 9.76
C LYS A 53 8.56 12.70 8.67
N HIS A 54 9.25 13.22 7.66
CA HIS A 54 8.60 13.71 6.44
C HIS A 54 8.03 12.52 5.67
N VAL A 55 6.72 12.53 5.43
CA VAL A 55 6.01 11.40 4.84
C VAL A 55 5.30 11.78 3.56
N PHE A 56 5.12 10.80 2.70
CA PHE A 56 4.13 10.81 1.63
C PHE A 56 2.93 9.95 2.03
N ILE A 57 1.78 10.22 1.41
CA ILE A 57 0.54 9.47 1.62
C ILE A 57 0.08 8.95 0.25
N THR A 58 -0.12 7.64 0.16
CA THR A 58 -0.79 7.02 -0.99
C THR A 58 -2.09 6.36 -0.54
N ARG A 59 -3.06 6.27 -1.44
CA ARG A 59 -4.37 5.70 -1.13
C ARG A 59 -4.96 4.98 -2.33
N CYS A 60 -5.75 3.94 -2.05
CA CYS A 60 -6.53 3.23 -3.05
C CYS A 60 -7.92 2.91 -2.49
N PRO A 61 -9.00 3.40 -3.11
CA PRO A 61 -10.36 3.04 -2.72
C PRO A 61 -10.64 1.60 -3.11
N GLY A 62 -11.36 0.88 -2.27
CA GLY A 62 -11.91 -0.43 -2.62
C GLY A 62 -12.87 -0.34 -3.80
N ARG A 63 -13.17 -1.49 -4.40
CA ARG A 63 -14.05 -1.56 -5.57
C ARG A 63 -15.07 -2.67 -5.47
N ILE A 64 -16.25 -2.42 -6.01
CA ILE A 64 -17.28 -3.41 -6.24
C ILE A 64 -17.33 -3.73 -7.74
N ASN A 65 -17.40 -5.02 -8.06
CA ASN A 65 -17.69 -5.47 -9.40
C ASN A 65 -19.22 -5.63 -9.55
N LEU A 66 -19.85 -4.71 -10.28
CA LEU A 66 -21.29 -4.71 -10.47
C LEU A 66 -21.73 -5.78 -11.47
N ARG A 67 -20.89 -6.10 -12.45
CA ARG A 67 -21.15 -7.10 -13.48
C ARG A 67 -19.86 -7.62 -14.11
N GLY A 68 -19.81 -8.94 -14.36
CA GLY A 68 -18.71 -9.53 -15.13
C GLY A 68 -17.54 -10.01 -14.26
N MET A 69 -17.80 -10.61 -13.08
CA MET A 69 -16.73 -11.18 -12.25
C MET A 69 -15.84 -12.13 -13.08
N HIS A 70 -14.51 -11.86 -13.08
CA HIS A 70 -13.49 -12.59 -13.83
C HIS A 70 -13.61 -12.57 -15.36
N ILE A 71 -14.50 -11.79 -15.92
CA ILE A 71 -14.70 -11.71 -17.38
C ILE A 71 -13.51 -11.03 -18.09
N ASP A 72 -12.79 -10.18 -17.37
CA ASP A 72 -11.57 -9.49 -17.82
C ASP A 72 -10.43 -10.48 -18.14
N THR A 73 -10.36 -11.62 -17.46
CA THR A 73 -9.39 -12.67 -17.75
C THR A 73 -9.61 -13.33 -19.11
N HIS A 74 -10.80 -13.15 -19.70
CA HIS A 74 -11.19 -13.63 -21.01
C HIS A 74 -11.37 -12.49 -22.03
N GLY A 75 -10.85 -11.29 -21.73
CA GLY A 75 -10.92 -10.14 -22.62
C GLY A 75 -12.27 -9.42 -22.64
N GLY A 76 -13.14 -9.69 -21.69
CA GLY A 76 -14.43 -9.00 -21.54
C GLY A 76 -14.35 -7.71 -20.73
N PHE A 77 -15.44 -6.94 -20.71
CA PHE A 77 -15.55 -5.67 -19.99
C PHE A 77 -16.15 -5.85 -18.61
N LEU A 78 -15.60 -5.13 -17.64
CA LEU A 78 -16.09 -5.06 -16.27
C LEU A 78 -16.86 -3.75 -16.03
N ASN A 79 -17.93 -3.83 -15.24
CA ASN A 79 -18.56 -2.66 -14.64
C ASN A 79 -18.12 -2.56 -13.18
N LEU A 80 -17.24 -1.62 -12.92
CA LEU A 80 -16.66 -1.40 -11.58
C LEU A 80 -17.20 -0.10 -10.99
N MET A 81 -17.35 -0.10 -9.67
CA MET A 81 -17.65 1.09 -8.88
C MET A 81 -16.69 1.15 -7.70
N THR A 82 -16.11 2.31 -7.45
CA THR A 82 -15.33 2.55 -6.23
C THR A 82 -16.25 2.73 -5.03
N ILE A 83 -15.76 2.37 -3.85
CA ILE A 83 -16.46 2.55 -2.58
C ILE A 83 -15.69 3.53 -1.70
N GLU A 84 -16.29 3.96 -0.60
CA GLU A 84 -15.66 4.90 0.34
C GLU A 84 -14.54 4.25 1.17
N GLN A 85 -14.66 2.96 1.46
CA GLN A 85 -13.61 2.19 2.13
C GLN A 85 -12.34 2.16 1.27
N GLU A 86 -11.20 2.27 1.92
CA GLU A 86 -9.93 2.38 1.22
C GLU A 86 -8.77 1.78 2.00
N LEU A 87 -7.65 1.60 1.32
CA LEU A 87 -6.33 1.45 1.90
C LEU A 87 -5.56 2.76 1.81
N VAL A 88 -4.93 3.12 2.92
CA VAL A 88 -4.03 4.28 3.04
C VAL A 88 -2.65 3.76 3.42
N LEU A 89 -1.61 4.28 2.81
CA LEU A 89 -0.23 3.99 3.13
C LEU A 89 0.49 5.30 3.45
N ILE A 90 1.07 5.37 4.64
CA ILE A 90 1.94 6.45 5.09
C ILE A 90 3.37 5.97 4.98
N GLY A 91 4.21 6.67 4.24
CA GLY A 91 5.56 6.21 3.95
C GLY A 91 6.62 7.27 4.00
N HIS A 92 7.84 6.82 4.29
CA HIS A 92 9.08 7.60 4.25
C HIS A 92 10.11 6.82 3.42
N PRO A 93 10.84 7.47 2.48
CA PRO A 93 11.91 6.83 1.73
C PRO A 93 13.10 6.54 2.63
N ARG A 94 13.85 5.49 2.29
CA ARG A 94 15.07 5.07 2.99
C ARG A 94 16.28 5.20 2.06
N ASP A 95 17.46 5.41 2.66
CA ASP A 95 18.73 5.47 1.93
C ASP A 95 19.36 4.08 1.72
N ASP A 96 18.75 3.02 2.26
CA ASP A 96 19.17 1.62 2.10
C ASP A 96 18.11 0.80 1.33
N ASP A 97 18.41 -0.45 1.00
CA ASP A 97 17.53 -1.35 0.25
C ASP A 97 16.50 -2.10 1.12
N LYS A 98 16.23 -1.59 2.35
CA LYS A 98 15.32 -2.25 3.29
C LYS A 98 13.88 -1.80 3.10
N PHE A 99 12.98 -2.76 3.25
CA PHE A 99 11.53 -2.57 3.27
C PHE A 99 11.01 -2.92 4.66
N CYS A 100 10.49 -1.91 5.36
CA CYS A 100 9.91 -2.03 6.69
C CYS A 100 8.43 -1.68 6.58
N ILE A 101 7.56 -2.69 6.43
CA ILE A 101 6.14 -2.50 6.16
C ILE A 101 5.34 -3.01 7.34
N TYR A 102 4.64 -2.10 8.00
CA TYR A 102 3.78 -2.34 9.15
C TYR A 102 2.32 -2.18 8.77
N ASN A 103 1.44 -2.77 9.57
CA ASN A 103 0.00 -2.63 9.40
C ASN A 103 -0.61 -1.97 10.65
N LEU A 104 -1.66 -1.19 10.46
CA LEU A 104 -2.44 -0.61 11.55
C LEU A 104 -3.05 -1.72 12.42
N GLU A 105 -3.49 -2.81 11.78
CA GLU A 105 -4.01 -3.98 12.46
C GLU A 105 -2.88 -4.92 12.92
N THR A 106 -2.86 -5.20 14.22
CA THR A 106 -1.80 -6.01 14.87
C THR A 106 -1.80 -7.49 14.47
N LYS A 107 -2.90 -7.99 13.88
CA LYS A 107 -2.96 -9.36 13.36
C LYS A 107 -1.99 -9.62 12.20
N HIS A 108 -1.62 -8.56 11.47
CA HIS A 108 -0.66 -8.65 10.38
C HIS A 108 0.76 -8.43 10.90
N LYS A 109 1.56 -9.48 10.87
CA LYS A 109 2.98 -9.38 11.25
C LYS A 109 3.72 -8.41 10.33
N PRO A 110 4.64 -7.56 10.85
CA PRO A 110 5.45 -6.68 10.04
C PRO A 110 6.23 -7.45 8.96
N PHE A 111 6.32 -6.85 7.77
CA PHE A 111 7.22 -7.33 6.73
C PHE A 111 8.54 -6.56 6.83
N LEU A 112 9.62 -7.26 7.15
CA LEU A 112 10.96 -6.69 7.30
C LEU A 112 11.91 -7.49 6.41
N SER A 113 12.41 -6.88 5.34
CA SER A 113 13.34 -7.52 4.42
C SER A 113 14.20 -6.49 3.69
N SER A 114 15.27 -6.95 3.03
CA SER A 114 15.98 -6.13 2.05
C SER A 114 15.73 -6.63 0.64
N PHE A 115 15.82 -5.73 -0.33
CA PHE A 115 15.66 -6.13 -1.73
C PHE A 115 16.74 -7.14 -2.15
N ARG A 116 17.96 -6.97 -1.66
CA ARG A 116 19.06 -7.92 -1.87
C ARG A 116 18.76 -9.31 -1.36
N SER A 117 18.09 -9.43 -0.20
CA SER A 117 17.65 -10.72 0.33
C SER A 117 16.57 -11.34 -0.55
N LEU A 118 15.61 -10.55 -1.01
CA LEU A 118 14.58 -11.03 -1.94
C LEU A 118 15.16 -11.49 -3.27
N GLN A 119 16.16 -10.77 -3.82
CA GLN A 119 16.81 -11.17 -5.08
C GLN A 119 17.61 -12.48 -4.97
N LYS A 120 18.17 -12.80 -3.81
CA LYS A 120 18.84 -14.08 -3.60
C LYS A 120 17.86 -15.25 -3.64
N GLU A 121 16.68 -15.05 -3.10
CA GLU A 121 15.61 -16.05 -3.06
C GLU A 121 14.84 -16.11 -4.39
N TYR A 122 14.61 -14.95 -5.02
CA TYR A 122 13.86 -14.80 -6.27
C TYR A 122 14.70 -14.04 -7.30
N PRO A 123 15.54 -14.72 -8.08
CA PRO A 123 16.38 -14.06 -9.08
C PRO A 123 15.52 -13.32 -10.12
N LEU A 124 15.79 -12.04 -10.36
CA LEU A 124 15.01 -11.22 -11.30
C LEU A 124 15.04 -11.70 -12.75
N GLN A 125 16.05 -12.50 -13.11
CA GLN A 125 16.19 -13.12 -14.43
C GLN A 125 15.21 -14.28 -14.65
N SER A 126 14.67 -14.85 -13.58
CA SER A 126 13.69 -15.93 -13.65
C SER A 126 12.39 -15.44 -14.27
N SER A 127 11.69 -16.32 -14.97
CA SER A 127 10.37 -15.97 -15.49
C SER A 127 9.41 -15.68 -14.34
N TRP A 128 8.41 -14.83 -14.58
CA TRP A 128 7.39 -14.55 -13.56
C TRP A 128 6.66 -15.82 -13.11
N LYS A 129 6.45 -16.76 -14.06
CA LYS A 129 5.85 -18.06 -13.77
C LYS A 129 6.69 -18.88 -12.79
N ASP A 130 8.01 -18.89 -12.94
CA ASP A 130 8.92 -19.61 -12.06
C ASP A 130 8.95 -19.00 -10.67
N ILE A 131 8.94 -17.65 -10.59
CA ILE A 131 8.84 -16.92 -9.32
C ILE A 131 7.53 -17.28 -8.58
N CYS A 132 6.39 -17.27 -9.29
CA CYS A 132 5.11 -17.63 -8.70
C CYS A 132 5.09 -19.09 -8.24
N HIS A 133 5.62 -20.01 -9.04
CA HIS A 133 5.70 -21.43 -8.70
C HIS A 133 6.60 -21.66 -7.46
N HIS A 134 7.74 -20.97 -7.40
CA HIS A 134 8.63 -21.03 -6.23
C HIS A 134 7.92 -20.52 -4.96
N ALA A 135 7.22 -19.39 -5.07
CA ALA A 135 6.47 -18.81 -3.95
C ALA A 135 5.34 -19.72 -3.45
N GLN A 136 4.64 -20.42 -4.35
CA GLN A 136 3.56 -21.36 -4.01
C GLN A 136 4.05 -22.61 -3.28
N ASN A 137 5.26 -23.06 -3.59
CA ASN A 137 5.85 -24.27 -3.01
C ASN A 137 6.54 -24.03 -1.65
N ARG A 138 6.53 -22.81 -1.15
CA ARG A 138 7.06 -22.52 0.19
C ARG A 138 6.14 -23.13 1.26
N THR A 139 6.74 -23.87 2.14
CA THR A 139 6.09 -24.40 3.36
C THR A 139 6.05 -23.35 4.48
N ASP A 140 6.66 -22.20 4.28
CA ASP A 140 6.70 -21.13 5.26
C ASP A 140 5.33 -20.42 5.29
N THR A 141 4.74 -20.38 6.46
CA THR A 141 3.45 -19.73 6.79
C THR A 141 3.55 -18.22 6.80
N SER A 142 4.33 -17.62 5.89
CA SER A 142 4.29 -16.16 5.70
C SER A 142 2.84 -15.77 5.42
N SER A 143 2.32 -14.82 6.18
CA SER A 143 0.93 -14.38 6.03
C SER A 143 0.65 -13.99 4.58
N HIS A 144 -0.56 -14.24 4.08
CA HIS A 144 -0.93 -13.93 2.69
C HIS A 144 -0.55 -12.50 2.29
N TRP A 145 -0.60 -11.54 3.21
CA TRP A 145 -0.25 -10.16 2.90
C TRP A 145 1.24 -9.96 2.57
N HIS A 146 2.17 -10.76 3.17
CA HIS A 146 3.59 -10.75 2.79
C HIS A 146 3.79 -11.17 1.34
N GLN A 147 3.02 -12.13 0.84
CA GLN A 147 3.13 -12.59 -0.54
C GLN A 147 2.77 -11.49 -1.54
N TYR A 148 1.75 -10.68 -1.24
CA TYR A 148 1.39 -9.52 -2.08
C TYR A 148 2.49 -8.45 -2.08
N ILE A 149 3.11 -8.21 -0.92
CA ILE A 149 4.24 -7.28 -0.82
C ILE A 149 5.41 -7.77 -1.66
N ILE A 150 5.87 -9.02 -1.45
CA ILE A 150 6.98 -9.62 -2.19
C ILE A 150 6.70 -9.59 -3.69
N GLY A 151 5.52 -10.05 -4.10
CA GLY A 151 5.10 -10.05 -5.50
C GLY A 151 5.14 -8.66 -6.13
N THR A 152 4.67 -7.64 -5.41
CA THR A 152 4.69 -6.25 -5.88
C THR A 152 6.11 -5.74 -6.07
N LEU A 153 6.99 -5.93 -5.08
CA LEU A 153 8.39 -5.48 -5.14
C LEU A 153 9.15 -6.14 -6.30
N LEU A 154 9.04 -7.47 -6.42
CA LEU A 154 9.72 -8.22 -7.49
C LEU A 154 9.18 -7.86 -8.87
N ARG A 155 7.86 -7.75 -9.02
CA ARG A 155 7.25 -7.42 -10.31
C ARG A 155 7.58 -6.00 -10.74
N PHE A 156 7.57 -5.05 -9.82
CA PHE A 156 7.99 -3.68 -10.09
C PHE A 156 9.44 -3.62 -10.58
N ALA A 157 10.36 -4.29 -9.88
CA ALA A 157 11.76 -4.34 -10.28
C ALA A 157 11.97 -5.00 -11.65
N GLN A 158 11.25 -6.10 -11.96
CA GLN A 158 11.29 -6.73 -13.27
C GLN A 158 10.79 -5.81 -14.39
N GLN A 159 9.67 -5.12 -14.17
CA GLN A 159 9.07 -4.24 -15.18
C GLN A 159 9.91 -2.99 -15.44
N THR A 160 10.47 -2.41 -14.40
CA THR A 160 11.35 -1.23 -14.52
C THR A 160 12.75 -1.60 -15.00
N LYS A 161 13.11 -2.89 -14.99
CA LYS A 161 14.46 -3.41 -15.29
C LYS A 161 15.55 -2.77 -14.40
N ARG A 162 15.17 -2.35 -13.19
CA ARG A 162 16.07 -1.71 -12.22
C ARG A 162 15.96 -2.41 -10.88
N PRO A 163 17.09 -2.71 -10.22
CA PRO A 163 17.06 -3.15 -8.83
C PRO A 163 16.55 -2.00 -7.96
N LEU A 164 15.81 -2.34 -6.90
CA LEU A 164 15.41 -1.37 -5.88
C LEU A 164 16.61 -1.14 -4.95
N THR A 165 17.33 -0.06 -5.19
CA THR A 165 18.53 0.32 -4.41
C THR A 165 18.18 1.10 -3.16
N THR A 166 17.00 1.71 -3.15
CA THR A 166 16.43 2.45 -2.01
C THR A 166 15.12 1.80 -1.61
N GLY A 167 14.94 1.66 -0.31
CA GLY A 167 13.75 1.05 0.27
C GLY A 167 12.79 2.08 0.84
N ILE A 168 11.77 1.59 1.51
CA ILE A 168 10.77 2.43 2.18
C ILE A 168 10.44 1.86 3.55
N GLU A 169 10.04 2.74 4.45
CA GLU A 169 9.40 2.37 5.70
C GLU A 169 7.98 2.95 5.72
N VAL A 170 7.01 2.08 5.95
CA VAL A 170 5.60 2.43 5.77
C VAL A 170 4.71 1.80 6.82
N VAL A 171 3.58 2.46 7.07
CA VAL A 171 2.43 1.88 7.77
C VAL A 171 1.24 1.88 6.83
N VAL A 172 0.59 0.73 6.72
CA VAL A 172 -0.65 0.55 5.94
C VAL A 172 -1.83 0.50 6.90
N GLY A 173 -2.84 1.30 6.64
CA GLY A 173 -4.14 1.28 7.31
C GLY A 173 -5.26 1.06 6.31
N GLY A 174 -6.32 0.38 6.71
CA GLY A 174 -7.46 0.15 5.84
C GLY A 174 -8.73 -0.15 6.61
N ASP A 175 -9.86 0.11 5.99
CA ASP A 175 -11.18 -0.22 6.50
C ASP A 175 -12.01 -1.03 5.49
N ILE A 176 -11.36 -1.57 4.46
CA ILE A 176 -11.98 -2.52 3.53
C ILE A 176 -12.12 -3.87 4.26
N PRO A 177 -13.33 -4.41 4.41
CA PRO A 177 -13.52 -5.69 5.09
C PRO A 177 -12.79 -6.82 4.36
N GLU A 178 -12.00 -7.59 5.10
CA GLU A 178 -11.30 -8.74 4.55
C GLU A 178 -12.27 -9.84 4.11
N GLY A 179 -11.93 -10.54 3.04
CA GLY A 179 -12.77 -11.62 2.51
C GLY A 179 -14.08 -11.17 1.85
N SER A 180 -14.34 -9.87 1.77
CA SER A 180 -15.56 -9.29 1.20
C SER A 180 -15.58 -9.21 -0.32
N ALA A 181 -14.56 -9.71 -1.01
CA ALA A 181 -14.35 -9.56 -2.45
C ALA A 181 -14.26 -8.09 -2.93
N LEU A 182 -13.98 -7.15 -2.02
CA LEU A 182 -13.82 -5.71 -2.30
C LEU A 182 -12.38 -5.31 -2.65
N SER A 183 -11.53 -6.30 -2.99
CA SER A 183 -10.20 -6.12 -3.58
C SER A 183 -9.07 -5.66 -2.65
N SER A 184 -9.17 -5.81 -1.33
CA SER A 184 -8.15 -5.34 -0.36
C SER A 184 -6.70 -5.74 -0.72
N SER A 185 -6.48 -6.92 -1.30
CA SER A 185 -5.16 -7.37 -1.73
C SER A 185 -4.63 -6.60 -2.95
N HIS A 186 -5.51 -6.28 -3.92
CA HIS A 186 -5.13 -5.46 -5.06
C HIS A 186 -4.83 -4.03 -4.65
N ASP A 187 -5.61 -3.49 -3.70
CA ASP A 187 -5.43 -2.14 -3.20
C ASP A 187 -4.11 -1.99 -2.46
N LEU A 188 -3.68 -3.04 -1.72
CA LEU A 188 -2.34 -3.11 -1.12
C LEU A 188 -1.23 -3.02 -2.19
N CYS A 189 -1.36 -3.79 -3.28
CA CYS A 189 -0.40 -3.72 -4.38
C CYS A 189 -0.35 -2.31 -4.99
N ILE A 190 -1.50 -1.66 -5.19
CA ILE A 190 -1.60 -0.33 -5.80
C ILE A 190 -0.97 0.73 -4.91
N VAL A 191 -1.31 0.80 -3.61
CA VAL A 191 -0.72 1.81 -2.71
C VAL A 191 0.78 1.62 -2.56
N LEU A 192 1.26 0.36 -2.57
CA LEU A 192 2.69 0.06 -2.52
C LEU A 192 3.39 0.45 -3.83
N LEU A 193 2.81 0.17 -5.00
CA LEU A 193 3.34 0.63 -6.29
C LEU A 193 3.45 2.15 -6.35
N GLN A 194 2.41 2.86 -5.91
CA GLN A 194 2.45 4.32 -5.82
C GLN A 194 3.58 4.80 -4.91
N ALA A 195 3.78 4.14 -3.75
CA ALA A 195 4.86 4.45 -2.83
C ALA A 195 6.26 4.26 -3.46
N LEU A 196 6.45 3.15 -4.21
CA LEU A 196 7.71 2.87 -4.91
C LEU A 196 8.02 3.88 -6.02
N MET A 197 7.01 4.54 -6.58
CA MET A 197 7.20 5.60 -7.58
C MET A 197 7.62 6.94 -6.95
N TYR A 198 7.50 7.09 -5.64
CA TYR A 198 7.99 8.26 -4.90
C TYR A 198 9.48 8.18 -4.55
N ASN A 199 10.06 6.99 -4.68
CA ASN A 199 11.41 6.67 -4.23
C ASN A 199 12.46 6.75 -5.43
#